data_fa73173a56c587f93efe9017965f7d92
#
_entry.id   fa73173a56c587f93efe9017965f7d92
#
_cell.length_a   1.000
_cell.length_b   1.000
_cell.length_c   1.000
_cell.angle_alpha   90.00
_cell.angle_beta   90.00
_cell.angle_gamma   90.00
#
_symmetry.space_group_name_H-M   'P 1'
#
loop_
_entity.id
_entity.type
_entity.pdbx_description
1 polymer ?
#
loop_
_entity_poly.entity_id
_entity_poly.type
_entity_poly.pdbx_seq_one_letter_code
_entity_poly.pdbx_strand_id
1 'polypeptide(L)'
;MEIWHWFPGRQPEAAILAALTQAGLRHYACESPPLHGPGIVFFDEINDRLFNLLREASCRGVERVIAIGLLPARIKSAAIWSLLGAGASDVFAWDHSSNAAHEVAARFERWEKVDEIVRSPLVKANLAGQSWAWIRALRQLVEVAHFTASSVLLTGESGTGKELFAQLFHTLDSRKNKRDVVVCDCTTIVPELSGSEFFGHERGAFTGAVSARDGAFALADGGTLFLDEVGELPLNLQAELLRVVQERSYKRVGGNSWHKTNFRLVCATNRNLNEEQIHGRFRCDFYYRIASWTCHLPPLCERREDIPVLAKHFINQLCPGSPPDLDDAVHEYLLTRDYIGNVRDLKQLVTRIVQHHVGPGPITAGDIPPNERPRGSNESNDRREQSLELAVRSAVASGLSLRDVERSAGELAERIVIEEEQGNLQRAAARLGLTDRALQMRRAARRQNGNGKP
;
A
#
# COMPACT_ATOMS: atom_id res chain seq x y z
N MET A 1 -14.09 -19.11 -13.12
CA MET A 1 -14.72 -18.19 -12.15
C MET A 1 -16.20 -18.05 -12.49
N GLU A 2 -17.11 -18.09 -11.52
CA GLU A 2 -18.52 -17.74 -11.69
C GLU A 2 -18.72 -16.29 -11.27
N ILE A 3 -19.44 -15.50 -12.09
CA ILE A 3 -19.64 -14.07 -11.94
C ILE A 3 -21.13 -13.81 -11.75
N TRP A 4 -21.50 -13.10 -10.68
CA TRP A 4 -22.89 -12.66 -10.57
C TRP A 4 -23.13 -11.44 -11.46
N HIS A 5 -24.37 -11.31 -11.94
CA HIS A 5 -24.81 -10.09 -12.60
C HIS A 5 -26.12 -9.59 -11.99
N TRP A 6 -26.25 -8.28 -11.96
CA TRP A 6 -27.41 -7.61 -11.40
C TRP A 6 -27.78 -6.37 -12.19
N PHE A 7 -29.08 -6.12 -12.27
CA PHE A 7 -29.64 -4.97 -12.95
C PHE A 7 -30.76 -4.32 -12.13
N PRO A 8 -30.70 -3.01 -11.83
CA PRO A 8 -31.72 -2.32 -11.04
C PRO A 8 -33.00 -2.05 -11.84
N GLY A 9 -33.91 -3.01 -11.92
CA GLY A 9 -35.25 -2.79 -12.38
C GLY A 9 -35.67 -3.47 -13.70
N ARG A 10 -34.76 -3.85 -14.60
CA ARG A 10 -35.06 -4.58 -15.85
C ARG A 10 -33.97 -5.62 -16.09
N GLN A 11 -34.36 -6.81 -16.51
CA GLN A 11 -33.33 -7.80 -16.90
C GLN A 11 -32.56 -7.27 -18.13
N PRO A 12 -31.23 -7.49 -18.19
CA PRO A 12 -30.47 -7.17 -19.38
C PRO A 12 -30.98 -7.96 -20.58
N GLU A 13 -30.84 -7.38 -21.76
CA GLU A 13 -31.27 -8.07 -23.00
C GLU A 13 -30.61 -9.44 -23.11
N ALA A 14 -31.35 -10.45 -23.49
CA ALA A 14 -30.85 -11.82 -23.65
C ALA A 14 -29.62 -11.88 -24.57
N ALA A 15 -29.51 -10.94 -25.54
CA ALA A 15 -28.37 -10.79 -26.43
C ALA A 15 -27.07 -10.42 -25.69
N ILE A 16 -27.16 -9.60 -24.66
CA ILE A 16 -25.99 -9.19 -23.83
C ILE A 16 -25.46 -10.39 -23.05
N LEU A 17 -26.35 -11.11 -22.39
CA LEU A 17 -25.98 -12.29 -21.62
C LEU A 17 -25.44 -13.42 -22.51
N ALA A 18 -26.01 -13.60 -23.71
CA ALA A 18 -25.51 -14.55 -24.70
C ALA A 18 -24.10 -14.17 -25.18
N ALA A 19 -23.82 -12.87 -25.43
CA ALA A 19 -22.49 -12.38 -25.82
C ALA A 19 -21.44 -12.62 -24.72
N LEU A 20 -21.77 -12.38 -23.45
CA LEU A 20 -20.90 -12.67 -22.32
C LEU A 20 -20.59 -14.17 -22.19
N THR A 21 -21.61 -15.02 -22.40
CA THR A 21 -21.43 -16.49 -22.40
C THR A 21 -20.52 -16.92 -23.55
N GLN A 22 -20.72 -16.37 -24.77
CA GLN A 22 -19.91 -16.67 -25.94
C GLN A 22 -18.45 -16.20 -25.74
N ALA A 23 -18.22 -15.11 -24.99
CA ALA A 23 -16.90 -14.65 -24.59
C ALA A 23 -16.25 -15.50 -23.48
N GLY A 24 -16.90 -16.59 -23.03
CA GLY A 24 -16.35 -17.55 -22.06
C GLY A 24 -16.68 -17.26 -20.60
N LEU A 25 -17.50 -16.25 -20.30
CA LEU A 25 -17.91 -15.95 -18.93
C LEU A 25 -19.04 -16.86 -18.46
N ARG A 26 -18.85 -17.49 -17.30
CA ARG A 26 -19.92 -18.18 -16.57
C ARG A 26 -20.57 -17.18 -15.62
N HIS A 27 -21.85 -16.89 -15.81
CA HIS A 27 -22.55 -15.90 -15.00
C HIS A 27 -23.93 -16.38 -14.57
N TYR A 28 -24.42 -15.83 -13.46
CA TYR A 28 -25.76 -16.08 -12.93
C TYR A 28 -26.42 -14.77 -12.50
N ALA A 29 -27.75 -14.73 -12.62
CA ALA A 29 -28.52 -13.58 -12.17
C ALA A 29 -28.71 -13.61 -10.66
N CYS A 30 -28.66 -12.47 -10.00
CA CYS A 30 -29.03 -12.32 -8.61
C CYS A 30 -30.11 -11.26 -8.42
N GLU A 31 -30.98 -11.44 -7.41
CA GLU A 31 -32.02 -10.48 -7.04
C GLU A 31 -31.45 -9.25 -6.33
N SER A 32 -30.35 -9.44 -5.60
CA SER A 32 -29.54 -8.40 -4.99
C SER A 32 -28.07 -8.77 -5.12
N PRO A 33 -27.14 -7.78 -5.22
CA PRO A 33 -25.72 -8.07 -5.28
C PRO A 33 -25.28 -8.87 -4.04
N PRO A 34 -24.60 -10.01 -4.22
CA PRO A 34 -24.03 -10.73 -3.10
C PRO A 34 -22.92 -9.93 -2.46
N LEU A 35 -22.69 -10.15 -1.15
CA LEU A 35 -21.63 -9.47 -0.39
C LEU A 35 -20.23 -9.92 -0.79
N HIS A 36 -20.11 -10.99 -1.58
CA HIS A 36 -18.82 -11.57 -1.95
C HIS A 36 -18.83 -12.07 -3.40
N GLY A 37 -17.64 -12.02 -4.00
CA GLY A 37 -17.37 -12.52 -5.34
C GLY A 37 -17.44 -11.45 -6.44
N PRO A 38 -16.81 -11.74 -7.59
CA PRO A 38 -16.77 -10.83 -8.72
C PRO A 38 -18.12 -10.72 -9.41
N GLY A 39 -18.44 -9.53 -9.90
CA GLY A 39 -19.75 -9.32 -10.51
C GLY A 39 -19.83 -8.19 -11.52
N ILE A 40 -20.99 -8.14 -12.16
CA ILE A 40 -21.37 -7.12 -13.13
C ILE A 40 -22.63 -6.40 -12.66
N VAL A 41 -22.56 -5.10 -12.58
CA VAL A 41 -23.69 -4.21 -12.34
C VAL A 41 -24.06 -3.53 -13.66
N PHE A 42 -25.21 -3.83 -14.20
CA PHE A 42 -25.75 -3.13 -15.37
C PHE A 42 -26.52 -1.89 -14.93
N PHE A 43 -26.47 -0.80 -15.70
CA PHE A 43 -27.22 0.40 -15.39
C PHE A 43 -27.61 1.19 -16.65
N ASP A 44 -28.75 1.88 -16.59
CA ASP A 44 -29.21 2.83 -17.61
C ASP A 44 -29.01 4.27 -17.18
N GLU A 45 -29.09 4.53 -15.87
CA GLU A 45 -28.98 5.86 -15.29
C GLU A 45 -27.98 5.87 -14.13
N ILE A 46 -27.28 6.98 -14.01
CA ILE A 46 -26.32 7.23 -12.92
C ILE A 46 -27.03 8.04 -11.85
N ASN A 47 -27.21 7.44 -10.67
CA ASN A 47 -27.91 8.04 -9.53
C ASN A 47 -27.29 7.55 -8.21
N ASP A 48 -27.73 8.14 -7.08
CA ASP A 48 -27.23 7.79 -5.76
C ASP A 48 -27.45 6.32 -5.38
N ARG A 49 -28.52 5.71 -5.89
CA ARG A 49 -28.81 4.28 -5.67
C ARG A 49 -27.71 3.41 -6.28
N LEU A 50 -27.25 3.72 -7.49
CA LEU A 50 -26.17 3.01 -8.17
C LEU A 50 -24.85 3.17 -7.40
N PHE A 51 -24.53 4.38 -6.91
CA PHE A 51 -23.32 4.60 -6.12
C PHE A 51 -23.32 3.82 -4.82
N ASN A 52 -24.43 3.81 -4.09
CA ASN A 52 -24.54 3.04 -2.84
C ASN A 52 -24.40 1.55 -3.10
N LEU A 53 -25.03 1.06 -4.14
CA LEU A 53 -24.96 -0.33 -4.55
C LEU A 53 -23.53 -0.75 -4.93
N LEU A 54 -22.80 0.05 -5.69
CA LEU A 54 -21.40 -0.23 -6.03
C LEU A 54 -20.53 -0.28 -4.78
N ARG A 55 -20.75 0.61 -3.79
CA ARG A 55 -20.03 0.58 -2.51
C ARG A 55 -20.28 -0.72 -1.73
N GLU A 56 -21.54 -1.17 -1.70
CA GLU A 56 -21.93 -2.41 -1.04
C GLU A 56 -21.38 -3.63 -1.78
N ALA A 57 -21.65 -3.75 -3.07
CA ALA A 57 -21.25 -4.89 -3.90
C ALA A 57 -19.74 -5.05 -4.02
N SER A 58 -18.99 -3.94 -4.04
CA SER A 58 -17.53 -3.97 -4.06
C SER A 58 -16.91 -4.22 -2.69
N CYS A 59 -17.67 -4.28 -1.60
CA CYS A 59 -17.18 -4.29 -0.24
C CYS A 59 -16.04 -3.24 -0.03
N ARG A 60 -16.29 -2.00 -0.42
CA ARG A 60 -15.30 -0.91 -0.44
C ARG A 60 -14.08 -1.19 -1.32
N GLY A 61 -14.27 -1.90 -2.43
CA GLY A 61 -13.22 -2.23 -3.40
C GLY A 61 -12.50 -3.57 -3.16
N VAL A 62 -12.93 -4.39 -2.22
CA VAL A 62 -12.45 -5.76 -2.00
C VAL A 62 -12.80 -6.65 -3.18
N GLU A 63 -14.06 -6.58 -3.59
CA GLU A 63 -14.58 -7.42 -4.67
C GLU A 63 -14.44 -6.71 -6.02
N ARG A 64 -14.26 -7.52 -7.06
CA ARG A 64 -14.08 -7.06 -8.43
C ARG A 64 -15.45 -6.87 -9.09
N VAL A 65 -15.91 -5.63 -9.18
CA VAL A 65 -17.23 -5.29 -9.76
C VAL A 65 -17.04 -4.42 -10.99
N ILE A 66 -17.55 -4.87 -12.12
CA ILE A 66 -17.60 -4.07 -13.36
C ILE A 66 -18.97 -3.41 -13.45
N ALA A 67 -18.99 -2.10 -13.69
CA ALA A 67 -20.21 -1.37 -14.00
C ALA A 67 -20.37 -1.26 -15.53
N ILE A 68 -21.50 -1.72 -16.07
CA ILE A 68 -21.78 -1.69 -17.52
C ILE A 68 -23.02 -0.83 -17.78
N GLY A 69 -22.79 0.31 -18.45
CA GLY A 69 -23.88 1.19 -18.89
C GLY A 69 -24.47 0.76 -20.23
N LEU A 70 -25.79 0.55 -20.27
CA LEU A 70 -26.51 0.08 -21.45
C LEU A 70 -26.86 1.21 -22.43
N LEU A 71 -26.72 2.46 -22.02
CA LEU A 71 -26.95 3.64 -22.84
C LEU A 71 -25.64 4.46 -22.98
N PRO A 72 -24.77 4.11 -23.95
CA PRO A 72 -23.44 4.71 -24.11
C PRO A 72 -23.44 6.24 -24.17
N ALA A 73 -24.41 6.84 -24.86
CA ALA A 73 -24.54 8.28 -25.04
C ALA A 73 -24.78 9.08 -23.73
N ARG A 74 -25.15 8.40 -22.63
CA ARG A 74 -25.42 9.02 -21.33
C ARG A 74 -24.21 8.99 -20.38
N ILE A 75 -23.14 8.25 -20.72
CA ILE A 75 -21.97 8.11 -19.86
C ILE A 75 -20.96 9.21 -20.17
N LYS A 76 -20.98 10.29 -19.38
CA LYS A 76 -19.98 11.36 -19.45
C LYS A 76 -18.69 10.94 -18.74
N SER A 77 -17.54 11.44 -19.21
CA SER A 77 -16.23 11.14 -18.61
C SER A 77 -16.16 11.38 -17.09
N ALA A 78 -16.76 12.46 -16.60
CA ALA A 78 -16.82 12.76 -15.17
C ALA A 78 -17.58 11.67 -14.37
N ALA A 79 -18.60 11.07 -14.95
CA ALA A 79 -19.39 10.03 -14.30
C ALA A 79 -18.62 8.71 -14.17
N ILE A 80 -17.74 8.39 -15.10
CA ILE A 80 -16.85 7.22 -15.02
C ILE A 80 -16.00 7.30 -13.77
N TRP A 81 -15.36 8.43 -13.53
CA TRP A 81 -14.54 8.62 -12.31
C TRP A 81 -15.35 8.53 -11.03
N SER A 82 -16.60 9.01 -11.04
CA SER A 82 -17.49 8.89 -9.88
C SER A 82 -17.89 7.44 -9.61
N LEU A 83 -18.12 6.63 -10.64
CA LEU A 83 -18.42 5.19 -10.51
C LEU A 83 -17.21 4.41 -10.00
N LEU A 84 -16.00 4.70 -10.51
CA LEU A 84 -14.77 4.13 -9.98
C LEU A 84 -14.55 4.54 -8.51
N GLY A 85 -14.78 5.80 -8.17
CA GLY A 85 -14.73 6.30 -6.79
C GLY A 85 -15.80 5.69 -5.86
N ALA A 86 -16.90 5.19 -6.41
CA ALA A 86 -17.93 4.46 -5.67
C ALA A 86 -17.60 2.97 -5.46
N GLY A 87 -16.50 2.47 -6.06
CA GLY A 87 -16.03 1.10 -5.84
C GLY A 87 -16.09 0.20 -7.08
N ALA A 88 -16.56 0.68 -8.24
CA ALA A 88 -16.43 -0.08 -9.48
C ALA A 88 -14.93 -0.31 -9.78
N SER A 89 -14.58 -1.54 -10.13
CA SER A 89 -13.21 -1.90 -10.53
C SER A 89 -12.92 -1.46 -11.97
N ASP A 90 -13.97 -1.42 -12.81
CA ASP A 90 -13.91 -0.86 -14.16
C ASP A 90 -15.32 -0.44 -14.61
N VAL A 91 -15.38 0.42 -15.64
CA VAL A 91 -16.65 0.94 -16.18
C VAL A 91 -16.63 0.79 -17.70
N PHE A 92 -17.62 0.09 -18.25
CA PHE A 92 -17.81 -0.12 -19.67
C PHE A 92 -19.11 0.52 -20.18
N ALA A 93 -19.07 1.03 -21.39
CA ALA A 93 -20.27 1.37 -22.15
C ALA A 93 -20.58 0.21 -23.10
N TRP A 94 -21.78 -0.34 -23.02
CA TRP A 94 -22.19 -1.41 -23.92
C TRP A 94 -22.58 -0.83 -25.28
N ASP A 95 -21.80 -1.11 -26.29
CA ASP A 95 -21.99 -0.58 -27.65
C ASP A 95 -22.59 -1.59 -28.65
N HIS A 96 -23.05 -2.75 -28.14
CA HIS A 96 -23.54 -3.88 -28.95
C HIS A 96 -22.50 -4.44 -29.95
N SER A 97 -21.22 -4.02 -29.85
CA SER A 97 -20.15 -4.66 -30.60
C SER A 97 -19.77 -6.00 -29.98
N SER A 98 -19.29 -6.94 -30.81
CA SER A 98 -18.76 -8.22 -30.32
C SER A 98 -17.54 -8.07 -29.41
N ASN A 99 -16.89 -6.89 -29.43
CA ASN A 99 -15.67 -6.64 -28.66
C ASN A 99 -15.95 -6.36 -27.18
N ALA A 100 -17.07 -5.70 -26.83
CA ALA A 100 -17.37 -5.32 -25.44
C ALA A 100 -17.41 -6.55 -24.51
N ALA A 101 -18.04 -7.65 -24.94
CA ALA A 101 -18.08 -8.87 -24.16
C ALA A 101 -16.70 -9.51 -23.97
N HIS A 102 -15.86 -9.51 -25.01
CA HIS A 102 -14.51 -10.04 -24.94
C HIS A 102 -13.60 -9.18 -24.06
N GLU A 103 -13.76 -7.85 -24.07
CA GLU A 103 -13.01 -6.96 -23.18
C GLU A 103 -13.35 -7.18 -21.72
N VAL A 104 -14.64 -7.33 -21.40
CA VAL A 104 -15.10 -7.67 -20.05
C VAL A 104 -14.55 -9.04 -19.62
N ALA A 105 -14.61 -10.04 -20.50
CA ALA A 105 -14.10 -11.38 -20.23
C ALA A 105 -12.58 -11.36 -19.96
N ALA A 106 -11.80 -10.69 -20.80
CA ALA A 106 -10.37 -10.56 -20.65
C ALA A 106 -9.97 -9.85 -19.34
N ARG A 107 -10.81 -8.89 -18.87
CA ARG A 107 -10.58 -8.22 -17.60
C ARG A 107 -10.77 -9.18 -16.43
N PHE A 108 -11.83 -9.96 -16.41
CA PHE A 108 -12.08 -10.96 -15.37
C PHE A 108 -11.04 -12.08 -15.39
N GLU A 109 -10.65 -12.58 -16.57
CA GLU A 109 -9.60 -13.60 -16.71
C GLU A 109 -8.26 -13.10 -16.10
N ARG A 110 -7.88 -11.87 -16.40
CA ARG A 110 -6.67 -11.27 -15.82
C ARG A 110 -6.76 -11.18 -14.30
N TRP A 111 -7.90 -10.74 -13.74
CA TRP A 111 -8.09 -10.64 -12.31
C TRP A 111 -8.12 -12.00 -11.61
N GLU A 112 -8.74 -13.01 -12.24
CA GLU A 112 -8.72 -14.39 -11.74
C GLU A 112 -7.28 -14.92 -11.64
N LYS A 113 -6.49 -14.68 -12.68
CA LYS A 113 -5.08 -15.04 -12.68
C LYS A 113 -4.28 -14.38 -11.57
N VAL A 114 -4.51 -13.08 -11.34
CA VAL A 114 -3.89 -12.34 -10.21
C VAL A 114 -4.30 -12.96 -8.87
N ASP A 115 -5.58 -13.24 -8.68
CA ASP A 115 -6.11 -13.80 -7.44
C ASP A 115 -5.65 -15.24 -7.20
N GLU A 116 -5.51 -16.05 -8.24
CA GLU A 116 -4.90 -17.38 -8.17
C GLU A 116 -3.45 -17.29 -7.65
N ILE A 117 -2.65 -16.38 -8.20
CA ILE A 117 -1.27 -16.17 -7.77
C ILE A 117 -1.22 -15.69 -6.32
N VAL A 118 -2.05 -14.71 -5.95
CA VAL A 118 -2.13 -14.19 -4.56
C VAL A 118 -2.50 -15.32 -3.57
N ARG A 119 -3.39 -16.24 -3.96
CA ARG A 119 -3.80 -17.37 -3.11
C ARG A 119 -2.81 -18.55 -3.14
N SER A 120 -1.81 -18.51 -3.99
CA SER A 120 -0.85 -19.61 -4.17
C SER A 120 -0.05 -19.88 -2.88
N PRO A 121 0.40 -21.14 -2.66
CA PRO A 121 1.26 -21.49 -1.55
C PRO A 121 2.55 -20.66 -1.50
N LEU A 122 3.08 -20.29 -2.65
CA LEU A 122 4.30 -19.49 -2.80
C LEU A 122 4.13 -18.11 -2.14
N VAL A 123 3.00 -17.43 -2.36
CA VAL A 123 2.74 -16.13 -1.76
C VAL A 123 2.42 -16.28 -0.27
N LYS A 124 1.54 -17.22 0.10
CA LYS A 124 1.11 -17.44 1.48
C LYS A 124 2.21 -17.86 2.43
N ALA A 125 3.19 -18.62 1.95
CA ALA A 125 4.33 -19.07 2.77
C ALA A 125 5.26 -17.91 3.17
N ASN A 126 5.38 -16.89 2.33
CA ASN A 126 6.34 -15.81 2.50
C ASN A 126 5.72 -14.49 2.98
N LEU A 127 4.43 -14.29 2.70
CA LEU A 127 3.71 -13.03 2.93
C LEU A 127 2.40 -13.30 3.68
N ALA A 128 2.50 -13.37 5.01
CA ALA A 128 1.33 -13.52 5.87
C ALA A 128 0.54 -12.20 5.94
N GLY A 129 -0.78 -12.33 5.91
CA GLY A 129 -1.75 -11.24 5.99
C GLY A 129 -3.00 -11.56 5.18
N GLN A 130 -4.14 -11.09 5.64
CA GLN A 130 -5.45 -11.34 5.01
C GLN A 130 -6.30 -10.07 4.94
N SER A 131 -5.81 -8.97 5.51
CA SER A 131 -6.51 -7.69 5.48
C SER A 131 -6.72 -7.21 4.04
N TRP A 132 -7.79 -6.48 3.85
CA TRP A 132 -8.10 -5.88 2.57
C TRP A 132 -6.94 -5.00 2.03
N ALA A 133 -6.40 -4.13 2.88
CA ALA A 133 -5.32 -3.24 2.49
C ALA A 133 -4.09 -4.01 2.00
N TRP A 134 -3.77 -5.13 2.68
CA TRP A 134 -2.68 -6.03 2.30
C TRP A 134 -2.93 -6.77 0.99
N ILE A 135 -4.12 -7.38 0.85
CA ILE A 135 -4.50 -8.11 -0.37
C ILE A 135 -4.53 -7.18 -1.59
N ARG A 136 -4.97 -5.93 -1.43
CA ARG A 136 -4.93 -4.92 -2.48
C ARG A 136 -3.50 -4.62 -2.93
N ALA A 137 -2.57 -4.43 -1.99
CA ALA A 137 -1.16 -4.20 -2.31
C ALA A 137 -0.54 -5.42 -3.01
N LEU A 138 -0.84 -6.64 -2.55
CA LEU A 138 -0.41 -7.89 -3.19
C LEU A 138 -0.95 -8.02 -4.62
N ARG A 139 -2.24 -7.78 -4.84
CA ARG A 139 -2.85 -7.81 -6.18
C ARG A 139 -2.15 -6.86 -7.13
N GLN A 140 -1.88 -5.64 -6.69
CA GLN A 140 -1.17 -4.64 -7.49
C GLN A 140 0.25 -5.09 -7.83
N LEU A 141 0.99 -5.62 -6.85
CA LEU A 141 2.34 -6.15 -7.07
C LEU A 141 2.34 -7.30 -8.08
N VAL A 142 1.46 -8.29 -7.88
CA VAL A 142 1.33 -9.47 -8.75
C VAL A 142 0.99 -9.05 -10.18
N GLU A 143 0.07 -8.10 -10.34
CA GLU A 143 -0.33 -7.61 -11.66
C GLU A 143 0.86 -6.99 -12.40
N VAL A 144 1.63 -6.14 -11.74
CA VAL A 144 2.82 -5.51 -12.34
C VAL A 144 3.92 -6.53 -12.58
N ALA A 145 4.16 -7.43 -11.62
CA ALA A 145 5.23 -8.43 -11.71
C ALA A 145 5.02 -9.41 -12.86
N HIS A 146 3.79 -9.89 -13.04
CA HIS A 146 3.48 -10.97 -13.98
C HIS A 146 3.16 -10.49 -15.39
N PHE A 147 2.48 -9.33 -15.53
CA PHE A 147 1.95 -8.86 -16.81
C PHE A 147 2.72 -7.71 -17.43
N THR A 148 3.73 -7.16 -16.77
CA THR A 148 4.52 -6.04 -17.32
C THR A 148 6.01 -6.30 -17.18
N ALA A 149 6.81 -5.54 -17.93
CA ALA A 149 8.27 -5.49 -17.78
C ALA A 149 8.73 -4.18 -17.10
N SER A 150 7.80 -3.41 -16.57
CA SER A 150 8.05 -2.07 -16.02
C SER A 150 8.80 -2.12 -14.69
N SER A 151 9.47 -1.00 -14.37
CA SER A 151 10.02 -0.76 -13.04
C SER A 151 8.91 -0.53 -12.01
N VAL A 152 9.15 -0.90 -10.76
CA VAL A 152 8.22 -0.65 -9.65
C VAL A 152 8.91 0.10 -8.53
N LEU A 153 8.21 1.09 -7.99
CA LEU A 153 8.57 1.80 -6.77
C LEU A 153 7.67 1.32 -5.62
N LEU A 154 8.28 0.71 -4.62
CA LEU A 154 7.63 0.27 -3.40
C LEU A 154 7.72 1.40 -2.37
N THR A 155 6.59 1.92 -1.91
CA THR A 155 6.53 2.96 -0.89
C THR A 155 5.87 2.43 0.38
N GLY A 156 6.23 2.98 1.51
CA GLY A 156 5.66 2.62 2.81
C GLY A 156 6.65 2.78 3.93
N GLU A 157 6.15 2.82 5.15
CA GLU A 157 6.95 3.00 6.35
C GLU A 157 8.01 1.90 6.52
N SER A 158 9.01 2.17 7.37
CA SER A 158 10.00 1.16 7.72
C SER A 158 9.34 -0.05 8.40
N GLY A 159 9.79 -1.25 8.06
CA GLY A 159 9.28 -2.48 8.64
C GLY A 159 7.93 -2.98 8.09
N THR A 160 7.40 -2.41 7.02
CA THR A 160 6.14 -2.86 6.38
C THR A 160 6.30 -4.11 5.51
N GLY A 161 7.54 -4.45 5.10
CA GLY A 161 7.84 -5.65 4.29
C GLY A 161 8.23 -5.35 2.84
N LYS A 162 8.75 -4.15 2.52
CA LYS A 162 9.17 -3.75 1.16
C LYS A 162 10.17 -4.74 0.53
N GLU A 163 11.12 -5.24 1.29
CA GLU A 163 12.11 -6.22 0.81
C GLU A 163 11.45 -7.55 0.39
N LEU A 164 10.50 -8.06 1.20
CA LEU A 164 9.76 -9.28 0.85
C LEU A 164 8.92 -9.09 -0.42
N PHE A 165 8.37 -7.89 -0.63
CA PHE A 165 7.67 -7.54 -1.87
C PHE A 165 8.63 -7.52 -3.07
N ALA A 166 9.84 -7.00 -2.91
CA ALA A 166 10.84 -7.00 -3.97
C ALA A 166 11.27 -8.44 -4.34
N GLN A 167 11.44 -9.32 -3.35
CA GLN A 167 11.75 -10.74 -3.57
C GLN A 167 10.59 -11.46 -4.27
N LEU A 168 9.33 -11.21 -3.83
CA LEU A 168 8.15 -11.76 -4.49
C LEU A 168 8.03 -11.25 -5.94
N PHE A 169 8.24 -9.97 -6.17
CA PHE A 169 8.22 -9.35 -7.50
C PHE A 169 9.18 -10.07 -8.45
N HIS A 170 10.41 -10.32 -8.00
CA HIS A 170 11.36 -11.09 -8.76
C HIS A 170 10.88 -12.54 -9.01
N THR A 171 10.36 -13.20 -7.97
CA THR A 171 9.90 -14.59 -8.08
C THR A 171 8.77 -14.73 -9.10
N LEU A 172 7.85 -13.80 -9.15
CA LEU A 172 6.68 -13.77 -10.05
C LEU A 172 6.98 -13.29 -11.47
N ASP A 173 8.16 -12.74 -11.69
CA ASP A 173 8.60 -12.30 -13.01
C ASP A 173 8.63 -13.48 -13.99
N SER A 174 7.86 -13.40 -15.06
CA SER A 174 7.67 -14.47 -16.05
C SER A 174 8.84 -14.66 -17.01
N ARG A 175 9.90 -13.85 -16.95
CA ARG A 175 11.08 -13.99 -17.82
C ARG A 175 11.75 -15.34 -17.59
N LYS A 176 11.98 -16.07 -18.69
CA LYS A 176 12.71 -17.36 -18.65
C LYS A 176 14.20 -17.13 -18.39
N ASN A 177 14.82 -18.01 -17.60
CA ASN A 177 16.26 -18.00 -17.30
C ASN A 177 16.74 -16.67 -16.69
N LYS A 178 15.90 -16.01 -15.90
CA LYS A 178 16.32 -14.80 -15.16
C LYS A 178 17.38 -15.15 -14.11
N ARG A 179 18.36 -14.27 -13.97
CA ARG A 179 19.38 -14.35 -12.90
C ARG A 179 18.80 -13.86 -11.57
N ASP A 180 19.59 -13.96 -10.52
CA ASP A 180 19.19 -13.61 -9.15
C ASP A 180 18.86 -12.12 -8.96
N VAL A 181 18.35 -11.80 -7.77
CA VAL A 181 18.16 -10.44 -7.31
C VAL A 181 19.48 -9.89 -6.78
N VAL A 182 19.88 -8.74 -7.26
CA VAL A 182 20.98 -7.96 -6.68
C VAL A 182 20.38 -6.87 -5.81
N VAL A 183 20.64 -6.92 -4.51
CA VAL A 183 20.15 -5.94 -3.53
C VAL A 183 21.22 -4.89 -3.28
N CYS A 184 20.85 -3.63 -3.40
CA CYS A 184 21.68 -2.48 -3.05
C CYS A 184 20.93 -1.63 -2.02
N ASP A 185 21.43 -1.62 -0.79
CA ASP A 185 20.95 -0.72 0.26
C ASP A 185 21.63 0.63 0.10
N CYS A 186 20.87 1.63 -0.36
CA CYS A 186 21.36 2.97 -0.63
C CYS A 186 21.81 3.73 0.63
N THR A 187 21.44 3.27 1.83
CA THR A 187 21.87 3.88 3.09
C THR A 187 23.29 3.50 3.47
N THR A 188 23.78 2.37 3.00
CA THR A 188 25.12 1.84 3.35
C THR A 188 26.20 2.23 2.35
N ILE A 189 25.82 2.87 1.24
CA ILE A 189 26.75 3.22 0.18
C ILE A 189 27.53 4.48 0.56
N VAL A 190 28.82 4.33 0.75
CA VAL A 190 29.75 5.46 0.97
C VAL A 190 29.82 6.29 -0.32
N PRO A 191 29.57 7.61 -0.31
CA PRO A 191 29.53 8.45 -1.52
C PRO A 191 30.77 8.32 -2.41
N GLU A 192 31.97 8.24 -1.84
CA GLU A 192 33.24 8.14 -2.55
C GLU A 192 33.42 6.78 -3.25
N LEU A 193 32.75 5.72 -2.77
CA LEU A 193 32.82 4.38 -3.30
C LEU A 193 31.60 4.01 -4.15
N SER A 194 30.59 4.86 -4.20
CA SER A 194 29.31 4.61 -4.88
C SER A 194 29.49 4.25 -6.35
N GLY A 195 30.39 4.93 -7.04
CA GLY A 195 30.73 4.61 -8.43
C GLY A 195 31.25 3.16 -8.58
N SER A 196 32.11 2.72 -7.68
CA SER A 196 32.64 1.35 -7.69
C SER A 196 31.56 0.29 -7.35
N GLU A 197 30.66 0.59 -6.40
CA GLU A 197 29.58 -0.34 -6.01
C GLU A 197 28.57 -0.53 -7.14
N PHE A 198 28.16 0.53 -7.82
CA PHE A 198 27.18 0.45 -8.89
C PHE A 198 27.78 0.03 -10.24
N PHE A 199 28.87 0.67 -10.65
CA PHE A 199 29.43 0.49 -11.99
C PHE A 199 30.57 -0.53 -12.04
N GLY A 200 31.17 -0.88 -10.89
CA GLY A 200 32.40 -1.62 -10.82
C GLY A 200 33.62 -0.78 -11.18
N HIS A 201 34.79 -1.33 -11.07
CA HIS A 201 36.05 -0.66 -11.40
C HIS A 201 37.03 -1.55 -12.13
N GLU A 202 37.88 -0.94 -12.95
CA GLU A 202 39.03 -1.58 -13.54
C GLU A 202 40.24 -1.55 -12.59
N ARG A 203 41.19 -2.46 -12.78
CA ARG A 203 42.44 -2.45 -12.01
C ARG A 203 43.15 -1.11 -12.17
N GLY A 204 43.53 -0.48 -11.06
CA GLY A 204 44.24 0.82 -11.03
C GLY A 204 43.30 2.02 -11.16
N ALA A 205 41.97 1.86 -11.10
CA ALA A 205 41.03 2.96 -11.20
C ALA A 205 41.16 4.02 -10.07
N PHE A 206 41.61 3.59 -8.91
CA PHE A 206 41.91 4.44 -7.74
C PHE A 206 42.94 3.78 -6.83
N THR A 207 43.46 4.53 -5.86
CA THR A 207 44.42 4.01 -4.88
C THR A 207 43.78 2.85 -4.08
N GLY A 208 44.30 1.62 -4.26
CA GLY A 208 43.74 0.42 -3.66
C GLY A 208 42.93 -0.48 -4.61
N ALA A 209 42.71 -0.10 -5.85
CA ALA A 209 42.08 -0.93 -6.88
C ALA A 209 43.08 -1.97 -7.44
N VAL A 210 43.40 -3.00 -6.64
CA VAL A 210 44.37 -4.06 -6.97
C VAL A 210 43.89 -4.99 -8.08
N SER A 211 42.57 -5.23 -8.16
CA SER A 211 41.91 -6.06 -9.18
C SER A 211 40.68 -5.36 -9.74
N ALA A 212 40.20 -5.78 -10.91
CA ALA A 212 38.91 -5.35 -11.39
C ALA A 212 37.78 -6.01 -10.59
N ARG A 213 36.69 -5.27 -10.35
CA ARG A 213 35.49 -5.78 -9.64
C ARG A 213 34.24 -5.40 -10.40
N ASP A 214 33.31 -6.34 -10.49
CA ASP A 214 31.98 -6.09 -11.03
C ASP A 214 31.11 -5.28 -10.05
N GLY A 215 30.38 -4.31 -10.59
CA GLY A 215 29.38 -3.54 -9.84
C GLY A 215 27.97 -4.13 -9.96
N ALA A 216 27.04 -3.52 -9.25
CA ALA A 216 25.65 -3.94 -9.18
C ALA A 216 25.00 -4.10 -10.56
N PHE A 217 25.30 -3.23 -11.52
CA PHE A 217 24.76 -3.32 -12.89
C PHE A 217 25.24 -4.53 -13.67
N ALA A 218 26.50 -4.96 -13.47
CA ALA A 218 27.02 -6.18 -14.07
C ALA A 218 26.39 -7.43 -13.45
N LEU A 219 26.29 -7.44 -12.13
CA LEU A 219 25.72 -8.56 -11.36
C LEU A 219 24.23 -8.74 -11.64
N ALA A 220 23.48 -7.63 -11.79
CA ALA A 220 22.05 -7.65 -12.05
C ALA A 220 21.68 -7.94 -13.51
N ASP A 221 22.66 -8.04 -14.41
CA ASP A 221 22.39 -8.29 -15.82
C ASP A 221 21.64 -9.61 -16.05
N GLY A 222 20.49 -9.55 -16.73
CA GLY A 222 19.56 -10.68 -16.90
C GLY A 222 18.70 -11.00 -15.66
N GLY A 223 18.89 -10.27 -14.54
CA GLY A 223 18.21 -10.47 -13.28
C GLY A 223 17.30 -9.32 -12.88
N THR A 224 17.27 -9.04 -11.59
CA THR A 224 16.54 -7.92 -10.98
C THR A 224 17.51 -7.10 -10.13
N LEU A 225 17.52 -5.78 -10.32
CA LEU A 225 18.21 -4.85 -9.44
C LEU A 225 17.19 -4.28 -8.44
N PHE A 226 17.43 -4.50 -7.17
CA PHE A 226 16.64 -3.93 -6.08
C PHE A 226 17.43 -2.83 -5.37
N LEU A 227 16.94 -1.60 -5.45
CA LEU A 227 17.47 -0.42 -4.73
C LEU A 227 16.61 -0.17 -3.51
N ASP A 228 17.11 -0.53 -2.33
CA ASP A 228 16.42 -0.22 -1.08
C ASP A 228 16.78 1.17 -0.60
N GLU A 229 15.80 1.88 -0.02
CA GLU A 229 15.87 3.26 0.44
C GLU A 229 16.44 4.22 -0.62
N VAL A 230 15.90 4.14 -1.85
CA VAL A 230 16.33 4.94 -3.01
C VAL A 230 16.26 6.45 -2.76
N GLY A 231 15.42 6.90 -1.82
CA GLY A 231 15.32 8.30 -1.40
C GLY A 231 16.57 8.84 -0.69
N GLU A 232 17.50 7.96 -0.27
CA GLU A 232 18.77 8.36 0.37
C GLU A 232 19.90 8.64 -0.63
N LEU A 233 19.69 8.34 -1.93
CA LEU A 233 20.71 8.56 -2.95
C LEU A 233 21.04 10.05 -3.13
N PRO A 234 22.32 10.44 -3.15
CA PRO A 234 22.72 11.80 -3.46
C PRO A 234 22.40 12.16 -4.93
N LEU A 235 22.14 13.43 -5.21
CA LEU A 235 21.68 13.93 -6.51
C LEU A 235 22.59 13.58 -7.69
N ASN A 236 23.90 13.60 -7.50
CA ASN A 236 24.88 13.22 -8.52
C ASN A 236 24.70 11.75 -8.93
N LEU A 237 24.52 10.88 -7.95
CA LEU A 237 24.33 9.45 -8.19
C LEU A 237 22.97 9.16 -8.85
N GLN A 238 21.91 9.90 -8.47
CA GLN A 238 20.62 9.81 -9.17
C GLN A 238 20.76 10.11 -10.67
N ALA A 239 21.59 11.09 -11.06
CA ALA A 239 21.84 11.44 -12.47
C ALA A 239 22.60 10.32 -13.21
N GLU A 240 23.58 9.70 -12.56
CA GLU A 240 24.34 8.59 -13.13
C GLU A 240 23.47 7.34 -13.31
N LEU A 241 22.68 6.99 -12.28
CA LEU A 241 21.75 5.86 -12.32
C LEU A 241 20.67 6.06 -13.39
N LEU A 242 20.13 7.27 -13.52
CA LEU A 242 19.16 7.61 -14.56
C LEU A 242 19.68 7.22 -15.94
N ARG A 243 20.91 7.60 -16.26
CA ARG A 243 21.52 7.27 -17.56
C ARG A 243 21.55 5.77 -17.80
N VAL A 244 21.99 4.96 -16.81
CA VAL A 244 22.03 3.49 -16.96
C VAL A 244 20.63 2.90 -17.14
N VAL A 245 19.66 3.36 -16.36
CA VAL A 245 18.28 2.88 -16.44
C VAL A 245 17.65 3.22 -17.80
N GLN A 246 18.04 4.34 -18.42
CA GLN A 246 17.56 4.76 -19.74
C GLN A 246 18.28 4.06 -20.89
N GLU A 247 19.62 4.11 -20.88
CA GLU A 247 20.45 3.69 -22.00
C GLU A 247 20.80 2.19 -21.94
N ARG A 248 20.56 1.53 -20.81
CA ARG A 248 20.89 0.12 -20.58
C ARG A 248 22.38 -0.18 -20.84
N SER A 249 23.24 0.81 -20.58
CA SER A 249 24.68 0.71 -20.74
C SER A 249 25.41 1.61 -19.74
N TYR A 250 26.62 1.19 -19.35
CA TYR A 250 27.44 1.91 -18.39
C TYR A 250 28.92 1.68 -18.71
N LYS A 251 29.81 2.46 -18.05
CA LYS A 251 31.25 2.22 -18.02
C LYS A 251 31.71 1.94 -16.61
N ARG A 252 32.69 1.08 -16.45
CA ARG A 252 33.37 0.89 -15.17
C ARG A 252 34.20 2.12 -14.80
N VAL A 253 34.39 2.35 -13.52
CA VAL A 253 35.29 3.39 -13.03
C VAL A 253 36.72 3.11 -13.52
N GLY A 254 37.36 4.10 -14.14
CA GLY A 254 38.66 3.95 -14.78
C GLY A 254 38.67 3.22 -16.13
N GLY A 255 37.52 2.75 -16.60
CA GLY A 255 37.37 2.05 -17.90
C GLY A 255 36.79 2.95 -18.99
N ASN A 256 37.15 2.66 -20.25
CA ASN A 256 36.61 3.35 -21.42
C ASN A 256 35.58 2.53 -22.23
N SER A 257 35.44 1.24 -21.93
CA SER A 257 34.54 0.33 -22.62
C SER A 257 33.10 0.46 -22.12
N TRP A 258 32.15 0.48 -23.08
CA TRP A 258 30.73 0.41 -22.75
C TRP A 258 30.29 -1.05 -22.50
N HIS A 259 29.64 -1.27 -21.38
CA HIS A 259 29.02 -2.54 -21.00
C HIS A 259 27.52 -2.41 -21.09
N LYS A 260 26.86 -3.35 -21.77
CA LYS A 260 25.39 -3.42 -21.82
C LYS A 260 24.88 -4.16 -20.59
N THR A 261 23.69 -3.80 -20.12
CA THR A 261 23.01 -4.48 -19.02
C THR A 261 21.51 -4.46 -19.24
N ASN A 262 20.85 -5.55 -18.88
CA ASN A 262 19.40 -5.67 -19.00
C ASN A 262 18.83 -6.30 -17.73
N PHE A 263 18.39 -5.47 -16.82
CA PHE A 263 17.79 -5.88 -15.55
C PHE A 263 16.38 -5.31 -15.41
N ARG A 264 15.57 -5.93 -14.56
CA ARG A 264 14.33 -5.36 -14.05
C ARG A 264 14.61 -4.53 -12.82
N LEU A 265 14.07 -3.33 -12.74
CA LEU A 265 14.34 -2.41 -11.63
C LEU A 265 13.19 -2.43 -10.62
N VAL A 266 13.55 -2.64 -9.37
CA VAL A 266 12.69 -2.47 -8.19
C VAL A 266 13.34 -1.43 -7.29
N CYS A 267 12.59 -0.44 -6.86
CA CYS A 267 13.06 0.55 -5.89
C CYS A 267 12.15 0.54 -4.67
N ALA A 268 12.70 0.79 -3.49
CA ALA A 268 11.91 0.95 -2.28
C ALA A 268 12.33 2.21 -1.52
N THR A 269 11.40 2.83 -0.83
CA THR A 269 11.67 3.98 0.05
C THR A 269 10.57 4.16 1.09
N ASN A 270 10.94 4.70 2.24
CA ASN A 270 10.01 5.20 3.25
C ASN A 270 9.76 6.71 3.14
N ARG A 271 10.54 7.43 2.30
CA ARG A 271 10.40 8.88 2.10
C ARG A 271 9.29 9.21 1.12
N ASN A 272 8.65 10.37 1.31
CA ASN A 272 7.75 10.94 0.32
C ASN A 272 8.58 11.62 -0.80
N LEU A 273 8.82 10.89 -1.89
CA LEU A 273 9.65 11.39 -2.99
C LEU A 273 9.05 12.63 -3.67
N ASN A 274 7.73 12.88 -3.58
CA ASN A 274 7.15 14.11 -4.12
C ASN A 274 7.59 15.33 -3.28
N GLU A 275 7.63 15.20 -1.97
CA GLU A 275 8.17 16.25 -1.10
C GLU A 275 9.67 16.43 -1.30
N GLU A 276 10.42 15.33 -1.45
CA GLU A 276 11.86 15.37 -1.73
C GLU A 276 12.16 16.10 -3.06
N GLN A 277 11.31 15.95 -4.08
CA GLN A 277 11.42 16.71 -5.34
C GLN A 277 11.19 18.20 -5.14
N ILE A 278 10.14 18.57 -4.38
CA ILE A 278 9.83 19.98 -4.07
C ILE A 278 11.02 20.66 -3.36
N HIS A 279 11.68 19.94 -2.46
CA HIS A 279 12.85 20.44 -1.73
C HIS A 279 14.16 20.32 -2.52
N GLY A 280 14.15 19.85 -3.76
CA GLY A 280 15.32 19.70 -4.61
C GLY A 280 16.30 18.60 -4.16
N ARG A 281 15.88 17.65 -3.32
CA ARG A 281 16.68 16.51 -2.85
C ARG A 281 16.52 15.26 -3.71
N PHE A 282 15.49 15.21 -4.53
CA PHE A 282 15.25 14.12 -5.48
C PHE A 282 14.95 14.67 -6.87
N ARG A 283 15.57 14.10 -7.90
CA ARG A 283 15.39 14.54 -9.29
C ARG A 283 14.06 14.07 -9.85
N CYS A 284 13.33 14.97 -10.48
CA CYS A 284 12.04 14.69 -11.11
C CYS A 284 12.17 13.68 -12.28
N ASP A 285 13.22 13.81 -13.11
CA ASP A 285 13.49 12.91 -14.24
C ASP A 285 13.80 11.48 -13.80
N PHE A 286 14.53 11.30 -12.70
CA PHE A 286 14.82 9.99 -12.12
C PHE A 286 13.56 9.37 -11.53
N TYR A 287 12.74 10.17 -10.80
CA TYR A 287 11.47 9.71 -10.25
C TYR A 287 10.59 9.08 -11.33
N TYR A 288 10.30 9.77 -12.44
CA TYR A 288 9.45 9.22 -13.50
C TYR A 288 10.02 7.97 -14.17
N ARG A 289 11.31 7.74 -14.05
CA ARG A 289 11.93 6.54 -14.60
C ARG A 289 11.83 5.33 -13.70
N ILE A 290 11.91 5.52 -12.37
CA ILE A 290 11.81 4.43 -11.40
C ILE A 290 10.36 4.14 -10.99
N ALA A 291 9.49 5.15 -10.99
CA ALA A 291 8.10 5.09 -10.57
C ALA A 291 7.14 4.82 -11.74
N SER A 292 7.50 3.93 -12.69
CA SER A 292 6.58 3.53 -13.77
C SER A 292 5.31 2.91 -13.19
N TRP A 293 5.44 2.19 -12.09
CA TRP A 293 4.36 1.75 -11.22
C TRP A 293 4.75 2.03 -9.77
N THR A 294 3.79 2.51 -8.98
CA THR A 294 3.98 2.71 -7.55
C THR A 294 3.06 1.76 -6.79
N CYS A 295 3.64 0.97 -5.89
CA CYS A 295 2.89 0.08 -5.00
C CYS A 295 3.12 0.55 -3.56
N HIS A 296 2.05 0.96 -2.88
CA HIS A 296 2.10 1.40 -1.49
C HIS A 296 1.82 0.24 -0.55
N LEU A 297 2.74 -0.03 0.38
CA LEU A 297 2.56 -1.02 1.44
C LEU A 297 1.94 -0.35 2.66
N PRO A 298 0.75 -0.80 3.08
CA PRO A 298 0.05 -0.20 4.21
C PRO A 298 0.83 -0.43 5.52
N PRO A 299 0.91 0.56 6.40
CA PRO A 299 1.46 0.39 7.74
C PRO A 299 0.57 -0.56 8.57
N LEU A 300 1.13 -1.16 9.63
CA LEU A 300 0.41 -2.17 10.42
C LEU A 300 -0.83 -1.59 11.14
N CYS A 301 -0.84 -0.29 11.43
CA CYS A 301 -2.00 0.38 12.02
C CYS A 301 -3.23 0.43 11.10
N GLU A 302 -3.05 0.39 9.77
CA GLU A 302 -4.13 0.31 8.77
C GLU A 302 -4.59 -1.13 8.48
N ARG A 303 -3.90 -2.12 9.04
CA ARG A 303 -4.19 -3.55 8.88
C ARG A 303 -4.09 -4.33 10.20
N ARG A 304 -4.66 -3.77 11.27
CA ARG A 304 -4.61 -4.38 12.62
C ARG A 304 -5.16 -5.81 12.65
N GLU A 305 -6.10 -6.14 11.78
CA GLU A 305 -6.65 -7.48 11.60
C GLU A 305 -5.62 -8.52 11.15
N ASP A 306 -4.47 -8.10 10.62
CA ASP A 306 -3.37 -8.99 10.25
C ASP A 306 -2.47 -9.33 11.47
N ILE A 307 -2.53 -8.58 12.57
CA ILE A 307 -1.65 -8.77 13.73
C ILE A 307 -1.72 -10.20 14.27
N PRO A 308 -2.89 -10.80 14.52
CA PRO A 308 -2.97 -12.18 15.01
C PRO A 308 -2.38 -13.20 14.03
N VAL A 309 -2.64 -13.02 12.74
CA VAL A 309 -2.13 -13.89 11.69
C VAL A 309 -0.61 -13.83 11.61
N LEU A 310 -0.04 -12.61 11.67
CA LEU A 310 1.39 -12.38 11.69
C LEU A 310 2.05 -12.91 12.95
N ALA A 311 1.45 -12.70 14.12
CA ALA A 311 1.94 -13.23 15.38
C ALA A 311 2.01 -14.76 15.34
N LYS A 312 0.94 -15.42 14.92
CA LYS A 312 0.90 -16.88 14.74
C LYS A 312 1.94 -17.39 13.73
N HIS A 313 2.11 -16.68 12.62
CA HIS A 313 3.14 -16.98 11.63
C HIS A 313 4.54 -16.95 12.26
N PHE A 314 4.88 -15.92 13.05
CA PHE A 314 6.18 -15.80 13.69
C PHE A 314 6.38 -16.84 14.78
N ILE A 315 5.35 -17.15 15.61
CA ILE A 315 5.41 -18.22 16.60
C ILE A 315 5.71 -19.56 15.92
N ASN A 316 5.03 -19.87 14.80
CA ASN A 316 5.27 -21.09 14.03
C ASN A 316 6.70 -21.18 13.48
N GLN A 317 7.28 -20.05 13.08
CA GLN A 317 8.67 -19.99 12.62
C GLN A 317 9.67 -20.22 13.76
N LEU A 318 9.37 -19.70 14.96
CA LEU A 318 10.24 -19.78 16.14
C LEU A 318 10.16 -21.14 16.85
N CYS A 319 8.98 -21.76 16.82
CA CYS A 319 8.69 -23.04 17.49
C CYS A 319 8.21 -24.11 16.48
N PRO A 320 9.05 -24.55 15.54
CA PRO A 320 8.64 -25.54 14.55
C PRO A 320 8.33 -26.89 15.23
N GLY A 321 7.10 -27.38 15.03
CA GLY A 321 6.65 -28.69 15.53
C GLY A 321 5.65 -28.63 16.70
N SER A 322 5.76 -27.66 17.60
CA SER A 322 4.80 -27.48 18.73
C SER A 322 4.66 -26.00 19.07
N PRO A 323 4.08 -25.19 18.19
CA PRO A 323 3.87 -23.77 18.47
C PRO A 323 2.86 -23.59 19.60
N PRO A 324 3.17 -22.82 20.67
CA PRO A 324 2.23 -22.52 21.71
C PRO A 324 1.11 -21.59 21.18
N ASP A 325 -0.11 -21.79 21.70
CA ASP A 325 -1.21 -20.85 21.44
C ASP A 325 -1.05 -19.58 22.29
N LEU A 326 -1.77 -18.52 21.93
CA LEU A 326 -1.84 -17.27 22.70
C LEU A 326 -3.09 -17.31 23.59
N ASP A 327 -2.99 -16.86 24.85
CA ASP A 327 -4.18 -16.60 25.65
C ASP A 327 -4.89 -15.30 25.22
N ASP A 328 -6.14 -15.12 25.65
CA ASP A 328 -6.97 -13.98 25.25
C ASP A 328 -6.35 -12.63 25.67
N ALA A 329 -5.67 -12.57 26.82
CA ALA A 329 -5.04 -11.34 27.32
C ALA A 329 -3.84 -10.94 26.46
N VAL A 330 -3.03 -11.89 25.98
CA VAL A 330 -1.93 -11.62 25.05
C VAL A 330 -2.47 -11.23 23.69
N HIS A 331 -3.52 -11.90 23.23
CA HIS A 331 -4.16 -11.57 21.95
C HIS A 331 -4.69 -10.13 21.96
N GLU A 332 -5.42 -9.72 23.00
CA GLU A 332 -5.91 -8.35 23.17
C GLU A 332 -4.76 -7.34 23.27
N TYR A 333 -3.72 -7.66 24.03
CA TYR A 333 -2.52 -6.83 24.13
C TYR A 333 -1.87 -6.58 22.76
N LEU A 334 -1.67 -7.65 21.96
CA LEU A 334 -1.10 -7.51 20.62
C LEU A 334 -1.95 -6.63 19.71
N LEU A 335 -3.28 -6.71 19.79
CA LEU A 335 -4.20 -5.90 18.98
C LEU A 335 -4.23 -4.41 19.39
N THR A 336 -4.05 -4.12 20.67
CA THR A 336 -4.17 -2.76 21.21
C THR A 336 -2.87 -1.96 21.17
N ARG A 337 -1.71 -2.65 21.11
CA ARG A 337 -0.40 -2.01 21.07
C ARG A 337 -0.18 -1.26 19.74
N ASP A 338 0.52 -0.13 19.82
CA ASP A 338 1.01 0.58 18.65
C ASP A 338 2.39 0.07 18.22
N TYR A 339 2.55 -0.12 16.91
CA TYR A 339 3.76 -0.67 16.30
C TYR A 339 4.42 0.39 15.41
N ILE A 340 5.28 1.22 15.99
CA ILE A 340 6.00 2.28 15.25
C ILE A 340 6.92 1.67 14.19
N GLY A 341 7.52 0.52 14.47
CA GLY A 341 8.36 -0.22 13.53
C GLY A 341 7.59 -1.27 12.71
N ASN A 342 6.24 -1.17 12.66
CA ASN A 342 5.37 -2.04 11.86
C ASN A 342 5.60 -3.54 12.14
N VAL A 343 5.65 -4.35 11.08
CA VAL A 343 5.82 -5.82 11.19
C VAL A 343 7.18 -6.20 11.79
N ARG A 344 8.21 -5.36 11.60
CA ARG A 344 9.52 -5.58 12.23
C ARG A 344 9.43 -5.49 13.75
N ASP A 345 8.70 -4.51 14.27
CA ASP A 345 8.46 -4.33 15.71
C ASP A 345 7.61 -5.47 16.27
N LEU A 346 6.51 -5.84 15.59
CA LEU A 346 5.69 -6.99 15.97
C LEU A 346 6.53 -8.28 16.02
N LYS A 347 7.36 -8.55 15.01
CA LYS A 347 8.23 -9.74 14.97
C LYS A 347 9.20 -9.76 16.16
N GLN A 348 9.81 -8.62 16.48
CA GLN A 348 10.73 -8.51 17.62
C GLN A 348 10.00 -8.75 18.95
N LEU A 349 8.80 -8.16 19.11
CA LEU A 349 7.99 -8.37 20.30
C LEU A 349 7.61 -9.85 20.47
N VAL A 350 7.06 -10.48 19.42
CA VAL A 350 6.69 -11.91 19.45
C VAL A 350 7.92 -12.77 19.74
N THR A 351 9.09 -12.44 19.18
CA THR A 351 10.34 -13.17 19.47
C THR A 351 10.70 -13.09 20.95
N ARG A 352 10.61 -11.91 21.57
CA ARG A 352 10.88 -11.74 23.00
C ARG A 352 9.87 -12.49 23.88
N ILE A 353 8.59 -12.45 23.53
CA ILE A 353 7.53 -13.18 24.23
C ILE A 353 7.80 -14.69 24.17
N VAL A 354 8.07 -15.24 23.01
CA VAL A 354 8.38 -16.68 22.83
C VAL A 354 9.63 -17.08 23.61
N GLN A 355 10.66 -16.23 23.65
CA GLN A 355 11.88 -16.49 24.43
C GLN A 355 11.66 -16.45 25.95
N HIS A 356 10.66 -15.73 26.41
CA HIS A 356 10.25 -15.68 27.82
C HIS A 356 9.32 -16.83 28.20
N HIS A 357 8.64 -17.41 27.24
CA HIS A 357 7.69 -18.50 27.48
C HIS A 357 8.38 -19.77 27.92
N VAL A 358 7.85 -20.41 28.98
CA VAL A 358 8.39 -21.67 29.58
C VAL A 358 7.27 -22.67 29.76
N GLY A 359 7.48 -23.87 29.23
CA GLY A 359 6.54 -24.98 29.39
C GLY A 359 5.67 -25.27 28.18
N PRO A 360 4.78 -26.26 28.26
CA PRO A 360 3.95 -26.73 27.15
C PRO A 360 2.60 -26.01 27.03
N GLY A 361 2.31 -25.04 27.90
CA GLY A 361 1.04 -24.31 27.93
C GLY A 361 0.96 -23.18 26.90
N PRO A 362 -0.16 -22.43 26.88
CA PRO A 362 -0.27 -21.23 26.05
C PRO A 362 0.63 -20.10 26.57
N ILE A 363 1.00 -19.21 25.67
CA ILE A 363 1.68 -17.95 26.00
C ILE A 363 0.70 -17.07 26.80
N THR A 364 1.11 -16.64 28.01
CA THR A 364 0.29 -15.84 28.90
C THR A 364 0.81 -14.42 29.05
N ALA A 365 0.03 -13.53 29.69
CA ALA A 365 0.45 -12.17 29.98
C ALA A 365 1.74 -12.10 30.84
N GLY A 366 2.06 -13.19 31.60
CA GLY A 366 3.33 -13.32 32.34
C GLY A 366 4.56 -13.41 31.42
N ASP A 367 4.41 -13.94 30.20
CA ASP A 367 5.49 -14.09 29.23
C ASP A 367 5.82 -12.78 28.51
N ILE A 368 4.96 -11.74 28.63
CA ILE A 368 5.26 -10.42 28.08
C ILE A 368 6.38 -9.80 28.94
N PRO A 369 7.50 -9.38 28.33
CA PRO A 369 8.59 -8.73 29.06
C PRO A 369 8.10 -7.54 29.89
N PRO A 370 8.59 -7.34 31.14
CA PRO A 370 8.07 -6.31 32.05
C PRO A 370 8.06 -4.88 31.48
N ASN A 371 9.06 -4.54 30.65
CA ASN A 371 9.17 -3.24 29.98
C ASN A 371 8.19 -3.05 28.81
N GLU A 372 7.56 -4.12 28.36
CA GLU A 372 6.57 -4.10 27.25
C GLU A 372 5.13 -4.19 27.76
N ARG A 373 4.94 -4.50 29.05
CA ARG A 373 3.59 -4.64 29.64
C ARG A 373 2.86 -3.30 29.64
N PRO A 374 1.53 -3.30 29.42
CA PRO A 374 0.72 -2.11 29.60
C PRO A 374 0.91 -1.59 31.02
N ARG A 375 1.36 -0.36 31.16
CA ARG A 375 1.46 0.27 32.47
C ARG A 375 0.05 0.66 32.89
N GLY A 376 -0.26 0.46 34.17
CA GLY A 376 -1.60 0.65 34.69
C GLY A 376 -2.21 2.03 34.40
N SER A 377 -3.51 2.19 34.55
CA SER A 377 -4.37 3.29 34.11
C SER A 377 -3.94 4.73 34.48
N ASN A 378 -2.91 4.92 35.28
CA ASN A 378 -2.36 6.25 35.55
C ASN A 378 -1.42 6.77 34.46
N GLU A 379 -0.90 5.90 33.56
CA GLU A 379 0.04 6.32 32.50
C GLU A 379 -0.61 6.46 31.12
N SER A 380 -1.88 6.10 30.97
CA SER A 380 -2.66 6.51 29.77
C SER A 380 -2.83 8.03 29.69
N ASN A 381 -2.80 8.72 30.82
CA ASN A 381 -2.74 10.17 30.88
C ASN A 381 -1.36 10.70 30.47
N ASP A 382 -0.26 10.08 30.92
CA ASP A 382 1.10 10.47 30.56
C ASP A 382 1.39 10.32 29.04
N ARG A 383 0.90 9.28 28.41
CA ARG A 383 1.05 9.12 26.93
C ARG A 383 0.22 10.13 26.15
N ARG A 384 -0.99 10.45 26.63
CA ARG A 384 -1.80 11.52 26.03
C ARG A 384 -1.11 12.88 26.22
N GLU A 385 -0.54 13.14 27.38
CA GLU A 385 0.25 14.34 27.64
C GLU A 385 1.51 14.38 26.79
N GLN A 386 2.27 13.29 26.64
CA GLN A 386 3.44 13.23 25.77
C GLN A 386 3.10 13.41 24.29
N SER A 387 2.01 12.80 23.80
CA SER A 387 1.58 12.99 22.42
C SER A 387 1.12 14.43 22.16
N LEU A 388 0.42 15.02 23.12
CA LEU A 388 0.01 16.44 23.07
C LEU A 388 1.25 17.35 23.16
N GLU A 389 2.20 17.03 24.04
CA GLU A 389 3.45 17.78 24.17
C GLU A 389 4.27 17.76 22.87
N LEU A 390 4.40 16.61 22.22
CA LEU A 390 5.08 16.49 20.94
C LEU A 390 4.40 17.31 19.84
N ALA A 391 3.07 17.26 19.78
CA ALA A 391 2.30 18.06 18.82
C ALA A 391 2.47 19.57 19.07
N VAL A 392 2.41 19.99 20.34
CA VAL A 392 2.64 21.39 20.71
C VAL A 392 4.07 21.83 20.44
N ARG A 393 5.10 21.02 20.76
CA ARG A 393 6.50 21.31 20.45
C ARG A 393 6.71 21.49 18.94
N SER A 394 6.12 20.61 18.12
CA SER A 394 6.19 20.71 16.66
C SER A 394 5.53 22.01 16.14
N ALA A 395 4.37 22.37 16.67
CA ALA A 395 3.66 23.60 16.31
C ALA A 395 4.46 24.87 16.68
N VAL A 396 5.05 24.89 17.88
CA VAL A 396 5.90 25.99 18.35
C VAL A 396 7.18 26.08 17.52
N ALA A 397 7.80 24.95 17.19
CA ALA A 397 8.98 24.90 16.31
C ALA A 397 8.70 25.41 14.90
N SER A 398 7.44 25.27 14.42
CA SER A 398 6.97 25.82 13.15
C SER A 398 6.66 27.32 13.20
N GLY A 399 6.87 27.99 14.35
CA GLY A 399 6.65 29.44 14.52
C GLY A 399 5.20 29.84 14.83
N LEU A 400 4.32 28.88 15.18
CA LEU A 400 2.95 29.20 15.57
C LEU A 400 2.91 29.86 16.94
N SER A 401 2.10 30.94 17.07
CA SER A 401 1.87 31.59 18.36
C SER A 401 1.00 30.72 19.28
N LEU A 402 1.05 30.97 20.60
CA LEU A 402 0.17 30.29 21.57
C LEU A 402 -1.30 30.35 21.15
N ARG A 403 -1.78 31.51 20.69
CA ARG A 403 -3.14 31.68 20.22
C ARG A 403 -3.48 30.86 18.98
N ASP A 404 -2.50 30.65 18.09
CA ASP A 404 -2.70 29.81 16.90
C ASP A 404 -2.75 28.33 17.27
N VAL A 405 -1.93 27.89 18.22
CA VAL A 405 -1.95 26.53 18.75
C VAL A 405 -3.28 26.24 19.46
N GLU A 406 -3.74 27.13 20.34
CA GLU A 406 -5.04 26.98 21.03
C GLU A 406 -6.20 26.93 20.03
N ARG A 407 -6.20 27.81 19.04
CA ARG A 407 -7.22 27.85 17.99
C ARG A 407 -7.22 26.56 17.18
N SER A 408 -6.08 26.12 16.68
CA SER A 408 -5.95 24.92 15.86
C SER A 408 -6.34 23.64 16.63
N ALA A 409 -5.92 23.53 17.90
CA ALA A 409 -6.29 22.40 18.75
C ALA A 409 -7.80 22.38 19.03
N GLY A 410 -8.41 23.51 19.33
CA GLY A 410 -9.85 23.64 19.51
C GLY A 410 -10.66 23.31 18.26
N GLU A 411 -10.18 23.74 17.09
CA GLU A 411 -10.79 23.43 15.79
C GLU A 411 -10.72 21.95 15.44
N LEU A 412 -9.60 21.33 15.73
CA LEU A 412 -9.41 19.90 15.52
C LEU A 412 -10.33 19.07 16.42
N ALA A 413 -10.40 19.41 17.71
CA ALA A 413 -11.28 18.75 18.67
C ALA A 413 -12.76 18.85 18.27
N GLU A 414 -13.23 20.04 17.85
CA GLU A 414 -14.60 20.22 17.38
C GLU A 414 -14.89 19.38 16.13
N ARG A 415 -13.97 19.31 15.17
CA ARG A 415 -14.14 18.52 13.95
C ARG A 415 -14.24 17.04 14.26
N ILE A 416 -13.32 16.49 15.05
CA ILE A 416 -13.28 15.07 15.44
C ILE A 416 -14.60 14.68 16.12
N VAL A 417 -15.03 15.44 17.13
CA VAL A 417 -16.24 15.09 17.89
C VAL A 417 -17.50 15.20 17.03
N ILE A 418 -17.59 16.16 16.11
CA ILE A 418 -18.72 16.28 15.19
C ILE A 418 -18.77 15.11 14.20
N GLU A 419 -17.62 14.65 13.70
CA GLU A 419 -17.52 13.47 12.83
C GLU A 419 -17.93 12.19 13.58
N GLU A 420 -17.43 11.97 14.78
CA GLU A 420 -17.77 10.81 15.62
C GLU A 420 -19.27 10.78 16.00
N GLU A 421 -19.88 11.92 16.24
CA GLU A 421 -21.32 12.04 16.52
C GLU A 421 -22.18 12.15 15.24
N GLN A 422 -21.62 11.79 14.09
CA GLN A 422 -22.33 11.76 12.79
C GLN A 422 -23.06 13.08 12.44
N GLY A 423 -22.47 14.21 12.84
CA GLY A 423 -23.03 15.54 12.60
C GLY A 423 -24.08 16.02 13.63
N ASN A 424 -24.37 15.26 14.67
CA ASN A 424 -25.30 15.67 15.73
C ASN A 424 -24.67 16.72 16.65
N LEU A 425 -25.02 17.98 16.42
CA LEU A 425 -24.41 19.11 17.13
C LEU A 425 -24.73 19.15 18.63
N GLN A 426 -25.89 18.67 19.05
CA GLN A 426 -26.25 18.65 20.48
C GLN A 426 -25.41 17.67 21.27
N ARG A 427 -25.21 16.45 20.73
CA ARG A 427 -24.33 15.45 21.33
C ARG A 427 -22.87 15.88 21.32
N ALA A 428 -22.43 16.43 20.19
CA ALA A 428 -21.07 16.97 20.06
C ALA A 428 -20.80 18.11 21.06
N ALA A 429 -21.73 19.04 21.24
CA ALA A 429 -21.60 20.11 22.21
C ALA A 429 -21.53 19.58 23.66
N ALA A 430 -22.40 18.66 24.03
CA ALA A 430 -22.39 18.03 25.36
C ALA A 430 -21.05 17.32 25.64
N ARG A 431 -20.49 16.63 24.67
CA ARG A 431 -19.21 15.90 24.79
C ARG A 431 -18.00 16.84 24.87
N LEU A 432 -18.09 18.02 24.23
CA LEU A 432 -17.06 19.07 24.29
C LEU A 432 -17.19 19.99 25.53
N GLY A 433 -18.18 19.76 26.39
CA GLY A 433 -18.47 20.65 27.51
C GLY A 433 -18.97 22.05 27.11
N LEU A 434 -19.56 22.16 25.91
CA LEU A 434 -20.07 23.38 25.35
C LEU A 434 -21.61 23.40 25.29
N THR A 435 -22.20 24.59 25.20
CA THR A 435 -23.60 24.68 24.82
C THR A 435 -23.76 24.58 23.31
N ASP A 436 -24.90 24.05 22.83
CA ASP A 436 -25.20 23.93 21.40
C ASP A 436 -25.07 25.30 20.69
N ARG A 437 -25.55 26.36 21.32
CA ARG A 437 -25.43 27.74 20.82
C ARG A 437 -23.98 28.20 20.69
N ALA A 438 -23.10 27.84 21.64
CA ALA A 438 -21.68 28.19 21.60
C ALA A 438 -20.97 27.48 20.46
N LEU A 439 -21.26 26.19 20.21
CA LEU A 439 -20.71 25.43 19.11
C LEU A 439 -21.16 25.95 17.74
N GLN A 440 -22.46 26.32 17.62
CA GLN A 440 -22.99 26.92 16.40
C GLN A 440 -22.39 28.31 16.12
N MET A 441 -22.21 29.16 17.12
CA MET A 441 -21.55 30.47 16.97
C MET A 441 -20.08 30.34 16.52
N ARG A 442 -19.33 29.42 17.09
CA ARG A 442 -17.94 29.14 16.66
C ARG A 442 -17.88 28.71 15.20
N ARG A 443 -18.79 27.84 14.76
CA ARG A 443 -18.89 27.43 13.36
C ARG A 443 -19.28 28.56 12.42
N ALA A 444 -20.22 29.44 12.82
CA ALA A 444 -20.61 30.57 12.02
C ALA A 444 -19.46 31.59 11.84
N ALA A 445 -18.72 31.89 12.92
CA ALA A 445 -17.55 32.76 12.88
C ALA A 445 -16.46 32.25 11.92
N ARG A 446 -16.26 30.93 11.84
CA ARG A 446 -15.31 30.32 10.90
C ARG A 446 -15.72 30.46 9.45
N ARG A 447 -17.02 30.26 9.15
CA ARG A 447 -17.53 30.43 7.77
C ARG A 447 -17.34 31.85 7.26
N GLN A 448 -17.39 32.84 8.16
CA GLN A 448 -17.13 34.23 7.80
C GLN A 448 -15.64 34.51 7.60
N ASN A 449 -14.75 33.92 8.38
CA ASN A 449 -13.28 34.11 8.25
C ASN A 449 -12.66 33.27 7.09
N GLY A 450 -13.32 32.20 6.62
CA GLY A 450 -12.85 31.37 5.50
C GLY A 450 -13.13 31.96 4.11
N ASN A 451 -14.04 32.95 4.00
CA ASN A 451 -14.38 33.59 2.71
C ASN A 451 -13.58 34.86 2.43
N GLY A 452 -12.56 35.17 3.21
CA GLY A 452 -11.80 36.44 3.13
C GLY A 452 -10.30 36.26 2.87
N LYS A 453 -9.89 35.37 1.94
CA LYS A 453 -8.56 35.47 1.33
C LYS A 453 -8.66 35.18 -0.17
N PRO A 454 -8.14 36.10 -1.03
CA PRO A 454 -8.07 35.94 -2.47
C PRO A 454 -7.07 34.86 -2.87
#